data_d5894653bda7dbed28f7cc3c50b52932
#
_entry.id   d5894653bda7dbed28f7cc3c50b52932
#
_cell.length_a   1.000
_cell.length_b   1.000
_cell.length_c   1.000
_cell.angle_alpha   90.00
_cell.angle_beta   90.00
_cell.angle_gamma   90.00
#
_symmetry.space_group_name_H-M   'P 1'
#
loop_
_entity.id
_entity.type
_entity.pdbx_description
1 polymer ?
#
loop_
_entity_poly.entity_id
_entity_poly.type
_entity_poly.pdbx_seq_one_letter_code
_entity_poly.pdbx_strand_id
1 'polypeptide(L)'
;MAKILSREELLSFTMGAMALATGGGGTRPLDEDVGKIVDKALAQGKEFKLISLEEIPDHSTIFTQLGTGGGTTTEQKLRWMNSPGCFAASGGTLRTGFDRTAFIHDQIKLKDKTFAPLNSWSELPGPDWSDAGFNRLKQLIGNKEPFAYLISEISQMLIRTLVGYAYKGWPIIDSTASGHRAVPECTISTLNIHDVPICPAVLTTFWGDLLVLEKTLSWQRADEILEGLSTYSGGNAGGPMAIEGRLVKKTAIPGAVSFTIKIGKAMRKAIESGGDPIKAMIDAADGWAYRAFEGEITAIMFEQRLGFIWGYILLKGTGGWKGHHLKIWYKNENHISWLDEQPYITSPDGINVIDPETGWGLANFWPAEWEHGRKVVVVGVKAEDIWRTEKGLKLLGPKHFDYDIPYKPIEQIVK
;
A
#
# COMPACT_ATOMS: atom_id res chain seq x y z
N MET A 1 -11.82 25.17 -4.70
CA MET A 1 -12.86 24.68 -3.74
C MET A 1 -12.76 23.17 -3.66
N ALA A 2 -12.81 22.63 -2.45
CA ALA A 2 -12.73 21.18 -2.23
C ALA A 2 -13.81 20.45 -3.05
N LYS A 3 -13.42 19.40 -3.75
CA LYS A 3 -14.33 18.49 -4.44
C LYS A 3 -14.86 17.47 -3.43
N ILE A 4 -16.17 17.26 -3.39
CA ILE A 4 -16.78 16.18 -2.61
C ILE A 4 -16.85 14.94 -3.50
N LEU A 5 -16.18 13.86 -3.09
CA LEU A 5 -16.20 12.60 -3.82
C LEU A 5 -17.55 11.89 -3.62
N SER A 6 -18.12 11.45 -4.72
CA SER A 6 -19.35 10.66 -4.72
C SER A 6 -19.09 9.21 -4.32
N ARG A 7 -20.14 8.46 -3.98
CA ARG A 7 -20.09 7.02 -3.76
C ARG A 7 -19.42 6.29 -4.95
N GLU A 8 -19.86 6.62 -6.16
CA GLU A 8 -19.31 6.03 -7.39
C GLU A 8 -17.81 6.27 -7.53
N GLU A 9 -17.34 7.49 -7.22
CA GLU A 9 -15.92 7.83 -7.26
C GLU A 9 -15.11 7.06 -6.21
N LEU A 10 -15.66 6.83 -5.01
CA LEU A 10 -14.99 6.05 -3.98
C LEU A 10 -14.88 4.56 -4.33
N LEU A 11 -15.92 3.98 -4.93
CA LEU A 11 -15.84 2.61 -5.45
C LEU A 11 -14.88 2.51 -6.65
N SER A 12 -14.89 3.52 -7.51
CA SER A 12 -13.94 3.61 -8.63
C SER A 12 -12.51 3.78 -8.14
N PHE A 13 -12.30 4.59 -7.09
CA PHE A 13 -11.00 4.70 -6.45
C PHE A 13 -10.47 3.33 -6.00
N THR A 14 -11.29 2.51 -5.37
CA THR A 14 -10.89 1.18 -4.91
C THR A 14 -10.43 0.29 -6.06
N MET A 15 -11.19 0.22 -7.16
CA MET A 15 -10.79 -0.55 -8.34
C MET A 15 -9.50 -0.02 -8.98
N GLY A 16 -9.38 1.29 -9.15
CA GLY A 16 -8.18 1.91 -9.69
C GLY A 16 -6.96 1.70 -8.79
N ALA A 17 -7.13 1.79 -7.47
CA ALA A 17 -6.05 1.55 -6.52
C ALA A 17 -5.54 0.11 -6.59
N MET A 18 -6.42 -0.87 -6.72
CA MET A 18 -6.01 -2.27 -6.92
C MET A 18 -5.26 -2.49 -8.24
N ALA A 19 -5.72 -1.86 -9.31
CA ALA A 19 -5.08 -1.96 -10.61
C ALA A 19 -3.69 -1.29 -10.66
N LEU A 20 -3.41 -0.36 -9.76
CA LEU A 20 -2.17 0.43 -9.71
C LEU A 20 -1.21 0.04 -8.57
N ALA A 21 -1.68 -0.72 -7.58
CA ALA A 21 -0.90 -1.04 -6.37
C ALA A 21 0.27 -2.02 -6.57
N THR A 22 0.56 -2.43 -7.80
CA THR A 22 1.69 -3.32 -8.13
C THR A 22 1.72 -4.64 -7.32
N GLY A 23 0.56 -5.13 -6.92
CA GLY A 23 0.42 -6.32 -6.07
C GLY A 23 0.54 -6.07 -4.56
N GLY A 24 0.90 -4.85 -4.16
CA GLY A 24 1.06 -4.46 -2.76
C GLY A 24 -0.16 -3.79 -2.13
N GLY A 25 0.07 -3.10 -1.01
CA GLY A 25 -0.98 -2.32 -0.34
C GLY A 25 -2.02 -3.13 0.43
N GLY A 26 -1.71 -4.36 0.81
CA GLY A 26 -2.54 -5.22 1.63
C GLY A 26 -3.47 -6.16 0.85
N THR A 27 -4.45 -6.72 1.54
CA THR A 27 -5.43 -7.63 0.95
C THR A 27 -6.51 -6.88 0.18
N ARG A 28 -7.09 -7.52 -0.83
CA ARG A 28 -8.21 -6.97 -1.59
C ARG A 28 -9.42 -6.72 -0.69
N PRO A 29 -9.93 -5.48 -0.59
CA PRO A 29 -11.24 -5.27 -0.01
C PRO A 29 -12.31 -5.80 -0.95
N LEU A 30 -13.30 -6.50 -0.42
CA LEU A 30 -14.45 -6.91 -1.22
C LEU A 30 -15.31 -5.68 -1.54
N ASP A 31 -15.80 -5.57 -2.77
CA ASP A 31 -16.66 -4.45 -3.22
C ASP A 31 -17.87 -4.24 -2.30
N GLU A 32 -18.46 -5.34 -1.86
CA GLU A 32 -19.61 -5.32 -0.96
C GLU A 32 -19.26 -4.70 0.41
N ASP A 33 -18.07 -4.99 0.94
CA ASP A 33 -17.62 -4.39 2.20
C ASP A 33 -17.23 -2.92 2.04
N VAL A 34 -16.62 -2.57 0.91
CA VAL A 34 -16.33 -1.17 0.56
C VAL A 34 -17.62 -0.37 0.45
N GLY A 35 -18.62 -0.90 -0.26
CA GLY A 35 -19.93 -0.28 -0.37
C GLY A 35 -20.55 -0.02 1.00
N LYS A 36 -20.55 -1.02 1.89
CA LYS A 36 -21.11 -0.91 3.25
C LYS A 36 -20.45 0.18 4.09
N ILE A 37 -19.11 0.24 4.12
CA ILE A 37 -18.41 1.24 4.94
C ILE A 37 -18.58 2.66 4.38
N VAL A 38 -18.60 2.82 3.07
CA VAL A 38 -18.85 4.10 2.39
C VAL A 38 -20.28 4.56 2.63
N ASP A 39 -21.27 3.68 2.41
CA ASP A 39 -22.69 3.98 2.59
C ASP A 39 -23.01 4.36 4.05
N LYS A 40 -22.39 3.65 5.01
CA LYS A 40 -22.52 4.01 6.43
C LYS A 40 -21.98 5.41 6.73
N ALA A 41 -20.83 5.77 6.18
CA ALA A 41 -20.25 7.10 6.37
C ALA A 41 -21.14 8.20 5.75
N LEU A 42 -21.59 8.00 4.50
CA LEU A 42 -22.46 8.92 3.81
C LEU A 42 -23.83 9.10 4.52
N ALA A 43 -24.44 8.01 5.01
CA ALA A 43 -25.68 8.05 5.77
C ALA A 43 -25.54 8.83 7.10
N GLN A 44 -24.33 8.92 7.64
CA GLN A 44 -24.01 9.74 8.81
C GLN A 44 -23.57 11.17 8.46
N GLY A 45 -23.78 11.60 7.23
CA GLY A 45 -23.46 12.95 6.76
C GLY A 45 -21.96 13.23 6.63
N LYS A 46 -21.12 12.17 6.50
CA LYS A 46 -19.69 12.37 6.32
C LYS A 46 -19.36 12.71 4.87
N GLU A 47 -18.51 13.69 4.67
CA GLU A 47 -18.07 14.16 3.37
C GLU A 47 -16.63 13.72 3.10
N PHE A 48 -16.38 13.20 1.90
CA PHE A 48 -15.07 12.84 1.43
C PHE A 48 -14.50 14.00 0.60
N LYS A 49 -13.77 14.89 1.27
CA LYS A 49 -13.23 16.12 0.66
C LYS A 49 -11.91 15.86 0.00
N LEU A 50 -11.81 16.17 -1.29
CA LEU A 50 -10.56 16.15 -2.06
C LEU A 50 -10.17 17.59 -2.38
N ILE A 51 -8.94 17.98 -2.04
CA ILE A 51 -8.37 19.31 -2.32
C ILE A 51 -7.13 19.20 -3.18
N SER A 52 -6.84 20.20 -3.98
CA SER A 52 -5.60 20.27 -4.75
C SER A 52 -4.43 20.78 -3.90
N LEU A 53 -3.20 20.64 -4.41
CA LEU A 53 -2.00 21.15 -3.74
C LEU A 53 -2.04 22.68 -3.56
N GLU A 54 -2.63 23.39 -4.52
CA GLU A 54 -2.75 24.86 -4.52
C GLU A 54 -3.66 25.36 -3.40
N GLU A 55 -4.61 24.56 -2.96
CA GLU A 55 -5.55 24.92 -1.89
C GLU A 55 -4.91 24.81 -0.48
N ILE A 56 -3.69 24.29 -0.37
CA ILE A 56 -3.00 24.12 0.90
C ILE A 56 -2.34 25.45 1.33
N PRO A 57 -2.66 26.01 2.51
CA PRO A 57 -1.90 27.16 3.04
C PRO A 57 -0.46 26.76 3.39
N ASP A 58 0.50 27.62 3.06
CA ASP A 58 1.94 27.34 3.22
C ASP A 58 2.34 26.93 4.65
N HIS A 59 1.78 27.58 5.63
CA HIS A 59 2.08 27.33 7.05
C HIS A 59 1.13 26.36 7.74
N SER A 60 0.24 25.71 6.98
CA SER A 60 -0.65 24.71 7.54
C SER A 60 0.11 23.44 7.92
N THR A 61 -0.43 22.72 8.88
CA THR A 61 0.07 21.39 9.26
C THR A 61 -0.64 20.34 8.42
N ILE A 62 0.11 19.54 7.72
CA ILE A 62 -0.38 18.39 6.94
C ILE A 62 0.07 17.13 7.64
N PHE A 63 -0.85 16.20 7.84
CA PHE A 63 -0.50 14.87 8.34
C PHE A 63 -0.29 13.92 7.17
N THR A 64 0.63 13.00 7.34
CA THR A 64 0.84 11.85 6.48
C THR A 64 1.20 10.64 7.33
N GLN A 65 1.31 9.49 6.73
CA GLN A 65 1.64 8.25 7.42
C GLN A 65 2.99 7.70 6.92
N LEU A 66 3.81 7.31 7.86
CA LEU A 66 4.92 6.39 7.62
C LEU A 66 4.40 4.96 7.73
N GLY A 67 4.92 4.08 6.93
CA GLY A 67 4.62 2.65 7.03
C GLY A 67 5.72 1.84 6.39
N THR A 68 6.03 0.71 6.98
CA THR A 68 7.00 -0.26 6.47
C THR A 68 6.53 -1.66 6.82
N GLY A 69 6.79 -2.58 5.92
CA GLY A 69 6.43 -3.97 6.08
C GLY A 69 5.17 -4.38 5.33
N GLY A 70 5.00 -5.67 5.20
CA GLY A 70 3.88 -6.30 4.57
C GLY A 70 2.94 -6.91 5.58
N GLY A 71 1.67 -6.87 5.29
CA GLY A 71 0.70 -7.61 6.10
C GLY A 71 1.03 -9.10 6.07
N THR A 72 1.05 -9.73 7.21
CA THR A 72 0.85 -11.16 7.31
C THR A 72 -0.56 -11.52 6.89
N THR A 73 -0.75 -12.70 6.32
CA THR A 73 -2.10 -13.18 6.04
C THR A 73 -2.92 -13.28 7.34
N THR A 74 -4.23 -13.13 7.25
CA THR A 74 -5.12 -13.31 8.42
C THR A 74 -4.90 -14.67 9.09
N GLU A 75 -4.70 -15.71 8.28
CA GLU A 75 -4.43 -17.06 8.79
C GLU A 75 -3.12 -17.12 9.59
N GLN A 76 -2.05 -16.52 9.11
CA GLN A 76 -0.78 -16.48 9.85
C GLN A 76 -0.91 -15.69 11.16
N LYS A 77 -1.62 -14.58 11.14
CA LYS A 77 -1.91 -13.78 12.33
C LYS A 77 -2.71 -14.59 13.36
N LEU A 78 -3.75 -15.29 12.92
CA LEU A 78 -4.54 -16.17 13.78
C LEU A 78 -3.71 -17.34 14.33
N ARG A 79 -2.84 -17.93 13.53
CA ARG A 79 -1.90 -18.95 14.00
C ARG A 79 -0.97 -18.41 15.08
N TRP A 80 -0.42 -17.22 14.90
CA TRP A 80 0.45 -16.59 15.90
C TRP A 80 -0.27 -16.32 17.22
N MET A 81 -1.52 -15.90 17.14
CA MET A 81 -2.33 -15.62 18.32
C MET A 81 -2.74 -16.87 19.09
N ASN A 82 -2.91 -17.98 18.39
CA ASN A 82 -3.43 -19.23 18.96
C ASN A 82 -2.34 -20.28 19.20
N SER A 83 -1.07 -20.00 18.88
CA SER A 83 0.03 -20.97 19.01
C SER A 83 1.04 -20.55 20.06
N PRO A 84 1.36 -21.37 21.02
CA PRO A 84 2.51 -21.15 21.90
C PRO A 84 3.78 -20.99 21.08
N GLY A 85 4.61 -20.02 21.42
CA GLY A 85 5.87 -19.81 20.72
C GLY A 85 5.75 -19.23 19.29
N CYS A 86 4.66 -18.58 18.98
CA CYS A 86 4.35 -18.02 17.65
C CYS A 86 5.41 -17.06 17.07
N PHE A 87 6.32 -16.57 17.88
CA PHE A 87 7.43 -15.71 17.44
C PHE A 87 8.47 -16.38 16.56
N ALA A 88 8.60 -17.71 16.68
CA ALA A 88 9.59 -18.45 15.88
C ALA A 88 9.31 -18.35 14.37
N ALA A 89 8.05 -18.14 13.98
CA ALA A 89 7.65 -18.04 12.59
C ALA A 89 8.13 -16.75 11.90
N SER A 90 8.48 -15.70 12.65
CA SER A 90 8.96 -14.42 12.11
C SER A 90 10.49 -14.30 12.09
N GLY A 91 11.22 -15.41 12.33
CA GLY A 91 12.68 -15.39 12.41
C GLY A 91 13.25 -14.75 13.68
N GLY A 92 12.39 -14.29 14.59
CA GLY A 92 12.80 -13.81 15.91
C GLY A 92 13.16 -14.97 16.83
N THR A 93 14.28 -14.87 17.52
CA THR A 93 14.61 -15.80 18.60
C THR A 93 13.72 -15.49 19.80
N LEU A 94 12.83 -16.43 20.11
CA LEU A 94 12.13 -16.40 21.40
C LEU A 94 13.15 -16.49 22.53
N ARG A 95 12.99 -15.64 23.51
CA ARG A 95 13.55 -15.92 24.82
C ARG A 95 12.82 -17.17 25.33
N THR A 96 13.56 -18.20 25.62
CA THR A 96 13.04 -19.42 26.23
C THR A 96 12.18 -19.08 27.45
N GLY A 97 10.94 -19.55 27.47
CA GLY A 97 10.01 -19.33 28.58
C GLY A 97 9.05 -18.13 28.44
N PHE A 98 9.08 -17.37 27.38
CA PHE A 98 8.09 -16.31 27.17
C PHE A 98 6.92 -16.82 26.33
N ASP A 99 5.80 -17.03 26.97
CA ASP A 99 4.55 -17.36 26.30
C ASP A 99 3.79 -16.08 25.90
N ARG A 100 3.90 -15.72 24.64
CA ARG A 100 3.24 -14.53 24.11
C ARG A 100 1.73 -14.68 24.02
N THR A 101 1.25 -15.89 23.80
CA THR A 101 -0.19 -16.15 23.76
C THR A 101 -0.79 -15.89 25.14
N ALA A 102 -0.14 -16.32 26.20
CA ALA A 102 -0.54 -16.02 27.57
C ALA A 102 -0.49 -14.50 27.85
N PHE A 103 0.57 -13.83 27.42
CA PHE A 103 0.69 -12.37 27.57
C PHE A 103 -0.45 -11.60 26.87
N ILE A 104 -0.79 -11.99 25.65
CA ILE A 104 -1.91 -11.37 24.91
C ILE A 104 -3.24 -11.68 25.61
N HIS A 105 -3.43 -12.92 26.04
CA HIS A 105 -4.61 -13.33 26.82
C HIS A 105 -4.74 -12.52 28.11
N ASP A 106 -3.66 -12.30 28.81
CA ASP A 106 -3.68 -11.53 30.06
C ASP A 106 -3.96 -10.05 29.81
N GLN A 107 -3.41 -9.45 28.76
CA GLN A 107 -3.73 -8.08 28.36
C GLN A 107 -5.20 -7.91 27.97
N ILE A 108 -5.79 -8.92 27.35
CA ILE A 108 -7.21 -8.90 26.98
C ILE A 108 -8.10 -9.13 28.21
N LYS A 109 -7.71 -9.99 29.13
CA LYS A 109 -8.41 -10.19 30.43
C LYS A 109 -8.46 -8.89 31.25
N LEU A 110 -7.40 -8.09 31.24
CA LEU A 110 -7.36 -6.79 31.91
C LEU A 110 -8.43 -5.81 31.42
N LYS A 111 -9.10 -6.11 30.31
CA LYS A 111 -10.20 -5.33 29.74
C LYS A 111 -11.58 -5.98 29.91
N ASP A 112 -11.73 -6.87 30.89
CA ASP A 112 -12.97 -7.63 31.16
C ASP A 112 -13.51 -8.43 29.97
N LYS A 113 -12.62 -8.89 29.09
CA LYS A 113 -13.00 -9.72 27.93
C LYS A 113 -12.41 -11.12 28.09
N THR A 114 -13.27 -12.11 27.97
CA THR A 114 -12.84 -13.50 27.84
C THR A 114 -12.24 -13.69 26.46
N PHE A 115 -10.98 -14.08 26.38
CA PHE A 115 -10.35 -14.42 25.11
C PHE A 115 -10.84 -15.80 24.69
N ALA A 116 -11.68 -15.85 23.65
CA ALA A 116 -11.90 -17.05 22.87
C ALA A 116 -10.89 -17.09 21.71
N PRO A 117 -10.55 -18.27 21.18
CA PRO A 117 -9.80 -18.35 19.93
C PRO A 117 -10.46 -17.44 18.90
N LEU A 118 -9.71 -16.49 18.32
CA LEU A 118 -10.25 -15.57 17.35
C LEU A 118 -10.53 -16.32 16.05
N ASN A 119 -11.75 -16.19 15.55
CA ASN A 119 -12.14 -16.73 14.26
C ASN A 119 -11.80 -15.73 13.14
N SER A 120 -11.70 -14.44 13.47
CA SER A 120 -11.30 -13.41 12.56
C SER A 120 -10.48 -12.33 13.25
N TRP A 121 -9.67 -11.65 12.44
CA TRP A 121 -8.85 -10.55 12.90
C TRP A 121 -9.65 -9.32 13.34
N SER A 122 -10.86 -9.16 12.82
CA SER A 122 -11.79 -8.10 13.21
C SER A 122 -12.38 -8.27 14.62
N GLU A 123 -12.25 -9.46 15.20
CA GLU A 123 -12.70 -9.75 16.55
C GLU A 123 -11.72 -9.28 17.64
N LEU A 124 -10.51 -8.85 17.24
CA LEU A 124 -9.59 -8.21 18.19
C LEU A 124 -10.21 -6.91 18.70
N PRO A 125 -10.41 -6.80 20.02
CA PRO A 125 -10.77 -5.51 20.60
C PRO A 125 -9.52 -4.63 20.56
N GLY A 126 -9.31 -3.93 19.43
CA GLY A 126 -8.26 -2.92 19.35
C GLY A 126 -8.77 -1.59 19.91
N PRO A 127 -7.94 -0.82 20.63
CA PRO A 127 -8.14 0.62 20.66
C PRO A 127 -8.09 1.13 19.22
N ASP A 128 -8.71 2.29 18.96
CA ASP A 128 -8.47 2.99 17.71
C ASP A 128 -7.03 3.52 17.72
N TRP A 129 -6.10 2.67 17.29
CA TRP A 129 -4.67 2.96 17.37
C TRP A 129 -4.27 4.12 16.49
N SER A 130 -5.03 4.36 15.43
CA SER A 130 -4.84 5.52 14.57
C SER A 130 -5.10 6.80 15.38
N ASP A 131 -6.15 6.86 16.18
CA ASP A 131 -6.45 8.02 17.01
C ASP A 131 -5.41 8.24 18.10
N ALA A 132 -4.92 7.20 18.76
CA ALA A 132 -3.86 7.30 19.75
C ALA A 132 -2.58 7.90 19.13
N GLY A 133 -2.19 7.45 17.95
CA GLY A 133 -1.04 7.97 17.22
C GLY A 133 -1.21 9.45 16.83
N PHE A 134 -2.33 9.81 16.23
CA PHE A 134 -2.63 11.20 15.86
C PHE A 134 -2.70 12.14 17.08
N ASN A 135 -3.34 11.71 18.15
CA ASN A 135 -3.43 12.51 19.36
C ASN A 135 -2.05 12.74 19.99
N ARG A 136 -1.20 11.71 20.00
CA ARG A 136 0.16 11.87 20.49
C ARG A 136 1.00 12.78 19.60
N LEU A 137 0.88 12.64 18.29
CA LEU A 137 1.58 13.55 17.36
C LEU A 137 1.15 15.00 17.57
N LYS A 138 -0.15 15.27 17.69
CA LYS A 138 -0.63 16.63 17.97
C LYS A 138 0.02 17.21 19.25
N GLN A 139 0.09 16.45 20.33
CA GLN A 139 0.76 16.88 21.54
C GLN A 139 2.24 17.25 21.32
N LEU A 140 2.97 16.44 20.53
CA LEU A 140 4.38 16.66 20.22
C LEU A 140 4.63 17.93 19.40
N ILE A 141 3.68 18.31 18.55
CA ILE A 141 3.80 19.49 17.68
C ILE A 141 3.05 20.73 18.21
N GLY A 142 2.74 20.77 19.50
CA GLY A 142 2.09 21.94 20.14
C GLY A 142 0.59 22.00 19.91
N ASN A 143 -0.09 20.87 19.87
CA ASN A 143 -1.54 20.70 19.68
C ASN A 143 -2.08 21.32 18.37
N LYS A 144 -1.26 21.36 17.32
CA LYS A 144 -1.70 21.81 16.00
C LYS A 144 -2.64 20.80 15.38
N GLU A 145 -3.78 21.27 14.89
CA GLU A 145 -4.72 20.46 14.13
C GLU A 145 -4.25 20.33 12.67
N PRO A 146 -4.44 19.16 12.03
CA PRO A 146 -4.11 19.00 10.63
C PRO A 146 -5.13 19.76 9.76
N PHE A 147 -4.62 20.50 8.79
CA PHE A 147 -5.43 21.14 7.75
C PHE A 147 -5.98 20.09 6.76
N ALA A 148 -5.14 19.13 6.38
CA ALA A 148 -5.47 18.06 5.44
C ALA A 148 -4.53 16.86 5.66
N TYR A 149 -4.81 15.79 4.93
CA TYR A 149 -4.02 14.57 4.93
C TYR A 149 -3.41 14.30 3.55
N LEU A 150 -2.09 14.07 3.53
CA LEU A 150 -1.34 13.60 2.37
C LEU A 150 -1.29 12.07 2.39
N ILE A 151 -1.82 11.43 1.37
CA ILE A 151 -1.72 9.98 1.19
C ILE A 151 -0.25 9.61 0.89
N SER A 152 0.29 8.63 1.59
CA SER A 152 1.66 8.17 1.36
C SER A 152 1.80 7.44 0.02
N GLU A 153 0.84 6.58 -0.31
CA GLU A 153 0.86 5.71 -1.49
C GLU A 153 -0.55 5.40 -2.00
N ILE A 154 -0.66 4.90 -3.23
CA ILE A 154 -1.91 4.31 -3.74
C ILE A 154 -1.91 2.82 -3.38
N SER A 155 -2.82 2.42 -2.49
CA SER A 155 -2.92 1.04 -2.00
C SER A 155 -4.36 0.53 -1.94
N GLN A 156 -4.51 -0.78 -1.95
CA GLN A 156 -5.82 -1.45 -1.97
C GLN A 156 -6.65 -1.15 -0.72
N MET A 157 -5.99 -1.03 0.43
CA MET A 157 -6.66 -0.79 1.71
C MET A 157 -6.95 0.69 1.98
N LEU A 158 -6.51 1.58 1.11
CA LEU A 158 -6.59 3.02 1.33
C LEU A 158 -8.03 3.53 1.49
N ILE A 159 -9.02 2.87 0.90
CA ILE A 159 -10.42 3.26 1.06
C ILE A 159 -10.86 3.30 2.53
N ARG A 160 -10.37 2.40 3.39
CA ARG A 160 -10.65 2.41 4.84
C ARG A 160 -10.06 3.63 5.51
N THR A 161 -8.87 4.03 5.06
CA THR A 161 -8.18 5.25 5.53
C THR A 161 -8.96 6.50 5.12
N LEU A 162 -9.47 6.56 3.88
CA LEU A 162 -10.30 7.66 3.39
C LEU A 162 -11.59 7.80 4.22
N VAL A 163 -12.24 6.68 4.52
CA VAL A 163 -13.41 6.64 5.41
C VAL A 163 -13.06 7.18 6.80
N GLY A 164 -11.95 6.75 7.39
CA GLY A 164 -11.47 7.24 8.69
C GLY A 164 -11.27 8.76 8.70
N TYR A 165 -10.72 9.34 7.62
CA TYR A 165 -10.51 10.80 7.54
C TYR A 165 -11.80 11.57 7.28
N ALA A 166 -12.75 11.01 6.56
CA ALA A 166 -14.09 11.58 6.45
C ALA A 166 -14.78 11.69 7.82
N TYR A 167 -14.60 10.70 8.70
CA TYR A 167 -15.10 10.78 10.08
C TYR A 167 -14.41 11.87 10.90
N LYS A 168 -13.13 12.15 10.66
CA LYS A 168 -12.38 13.23 11.30
C LYS A 168 -12.64 14.61 10.67
N GLY A 169 -13.34 14.66 9.54
CA GLY A 169 -13.58 15.89 8.77
C GLY A 169 -12.32 16.42 8.06
N TRP A 170 -11.25 15.62 7.95
CA TRP A 170 -10.01 16.02 7.30
C TRP A 170 -10.09 15.87 5.78
N PRO A 171 -9.83 16.94 5.02
CA PRO A 171 -9.67 16.83 3.58
C PRO A 171 -8.47 15.94 3.20
N ILE A 172 -8.60 15.26 2.07
CA ILE A 172 -7.53 14.51 1.45
C ILE A 172 -6.95 15.35 0.34
N ILE A 173 -5.63 15.39 0.23
CA ILE A 173 -4.94 16.07 -0.83
C ILE A 173 -4.92 15.17 -2.07
N ASP A 174 -5.24 15.71 -3.25
CA ASP A 174 -5.13 15.00 -4.53
C ASP A 174 -3.66 14.82 -4.92
N SER A 175 -2.96 14.04 -4.14
CA SER A 175 -1.51 13.86 -4.25
C SER A 175 -1.05 12.67 -3.42
N THR A 176 0.15 12.14 -3.72
CA THR A 176 0.82 11.14 -2.91
C THR A 176 2.31 11.45 -2.76
N ALA A 177 2.97 10.75 -1.85
CA ALA A 177 4.42 10.80 -1.71
C ALA A 177 5.15 9.68 -2.47
N SER A 178 4.46 8.69 -3.04
CA SER A 178 5.06 7.57 -3.80
C SER A 178 4.68 7.54 -5.28
N GLY A 179 3.72 8.36 -5.72
CA GLY A 179 3.15 8.34 -7.06
C GLY A 179 1.91 7.45 -7.19
N HIS A 180 1.70 6.93 -8.38
CA HIS A 180 0.53 6.12 -8.72
C HIS A 180 0.71 4.63 -8.40
N ARG A 181 1.33 4.33 -7.25
CA ARG A 181 1.66 2.96 -6.86
C ARG A 181 1.73 2.77 -5.35
N ALA A 182 1.73 1.50 -4.90
CA ALA A 182 2.15 1.13 -3.56
C ALA A 182 3.67 0.91 -3.50
N VAL A 183 4.24 1.01 -2.30
CA VAL A 183 5.66 0.85 -2.02
C VAL A 183 5.89 0.11 -0.70
N PRO A 184 6.93 -0.76 -0.60
CA PRO A 184 7.13 -1.60 0.59
C PRO A 184 7.69 -0.84 1.79
N GLU A 185 8.37 0.29 1.57
CA GLU A 185 9.20 0.96 2.55
C GLU A 185 8.89 2.45 2.65
N CYS A 186 8.98 3.02 3.84
CA CYS A 186 8.78 4.46 4.04
C CYS A 186 9.89 5.32 3.41
N THR A 187 11.06 4.73 3.12
CA THR A 187 12.15 5.39 2.40
C THR A 187 11.78 5.74 0.97
N ILE A 188 10.88 4.98 0.34
CA ILE A 188 10.43 5.20 -1.03
C ILE A 188 9.36 6.30 -1.03
N SER A 189 9.83 7.52 -0.85
CA SER A 189 8.99 8.71 -0.71
C SER A 189 9.65 9.92 -1.37
N THR A 190 8.88 10.73 -2.06
CA THR A 190 9.36 12.02 -2.57
C THR A 190 9.74 12.97 -1.43
N LEU A 191 9.18 12.77 -0.24
CA LEU A 191 9.59 13.49 0.96
C LEU A 191 11.06 13.19 1.29
N ASN A 192 11.49 11.93 1.17
CA ASN A 192 12.88 11.52 1.34
C ASN A 192 13.78 12.07 0.22
N ILE A 193 13.32 12.03 -1.05
CA ILE A 193 14.06 12.64 -2.19
C ILE A 193 14.39 14.11 -1.89
N HIS A 194 13.49 14.82 -1.24
CA HIS A 194 13.62 16.24 -0.93
C HIS A 194 14.12 16.54 0.49
N ASP A 195 14.64 15.54 1.19
CA ASP A 195 15.21 15.67 2.53
C ASP A 195 14.24 16.31 3.55
N VAL A 196 12.93 16.04 3.42
CA VAL A 196 11.92 16.51 4.39
C VAL A 196 12.16 15.82 5.74
N PRO A 197 12.18 16.56 6.87
CA PRO A 197 12.37 15.95 8.19
C PRO A 197 11.27 14.93 8.50
N ILE A 198 11.69 13.74 8.94
CA ILE A 198 10.78 12.64 9.31
C ILE A 198 10.31 12.71 10.76
N CYS A 199 11.04 13.41 11.61
CA CYS A 199 10.74 13.51 13.05
C CYS A 199 10.16 14.88 13.43
N PRO A 200 9.28 14.92 14.45
CA PRO A 200 8.81 13.78 15.25
C PRO A 200 7.77 12.94 14.47
N ALA A 201 7.80 11.64 14.72
CA ALA A 201 6.80 10.71 14.22
C ALA A 201 6.27 9.83 15.35
N VAL A 202 5.04 9.37 15.25
CA VAL A 202 4.48 8.44 16.23
C VAL A 202 4.20 7.13 15.52
N LEU A 203 4.79 6.06 16.03
CA LEU A 203 4.68 4.72 15.45
C LEU A 203 3.73 3.89 16.28
N THR A 204 2.86 3.17 15.63
CA THR A 204 1.93 2.24 16.26
C THR A 204 2.12 0.84 15.70
N THR A 205 2.00 -0.16 16.56
CA THR A 205 1.99 -1.55 16.14
C THR A 205 0.56 -2.07 16.13
N PHE A 206 0.37 -3.19 15.48
CA PHE A 206 -0.90 -3.89 15.50
C PHE A 206 -1.40 -4.23 16.93
N TRP A 207 -0.49 -4.40 17.88
CA TRP A 207 -0.81 -4.76 19.26
C TRP A 207 -1.23 -3.55 20.12
N GLY A 208 -1.21 -2.34 19.55
CA GLY A 208 -1.53 -1.10 20.27
C GLY A 208 -0.34 -0.50 20.99
N ASP A 209 0.88 -0.96 20.71
CA ASP A 209 2.07 -0.26 21.19
C ASP A 209 2.14 1.11 20.53
N LEU A 210 2.58 2.11 21.29
CA LEU A 210 2.75 3.46 20.82
C LEU A 210 4.16 3.91 21.15
N LEU A 211 4.94 4.23 20.10
CA LEU A 211 6.32 4.65 20.21
C LEU A 211 6.46 6.04 19.59
N VAL A 212 7.34 6.85 20.16
CA VAL A 212 7.68 8.16 19.62
C VAL A 212 9.08 8.12 19.04
N LEU A 213 9.18 8.43 17.76
CA LEU A 213 10.44 8.65 17.08
C LEU A 213 10.75 10.15 17.11
N GLU A 214 11.40 10.60 18.18
CA GLU A 214 11.73 12.02 18.36
C GLU A 214 12.87 12.47 17.45
N LYS A 215 13.82 11.56 17.18
CA LYS A 215 15.00 11.84 16.37
C LYS A 215 15.49 10.58 15.68
N THR A 216 15.88 10.71 14.43
CA THR A 216 16.59 9.68 13.67
C THR A 216 17.68 10.33 12.81
N LEU A 217 18.66 9.52 12.42
CA LEU A 217 19.75 9.98 11.57
C LEU A 217 19.29 10.27 10.13
N SER A 218 18.38 9.45 9.63
CA SER A 218 17.95 9.49 8.22
C SER A 218 16.63 8.77 8.03
N TRP A 219 16.03 8.87 6.84
CA TRP A 219 14.88 8.07 6.41
C TRP A 219 15.19 6.58 6.43
N GLN A 220 16.39 6.19 5.96
CA GLN A 220 16.89 4.81 6.05
C GLN A 220 16.83 4.27 7.47
N ARG A 221 17.37 5.03 8.42
CA ARG A 221 17.38 4.59 9.81
C ARG A 221 15.99 4.50 10.43
N ALA A 222 15.08 5.39 10.03
CA ALA A 222 13.67 5.29 10.43
C ALA A 222 13.03 4.01 9.88
N ASP A 223 13.31 3.69 8.63
CA ASP A 223 12.81 2.48 7.99
C ASP A 223 13.31 1.20 8.67
N GLU A 224 14.59 1.09 8.96
CA GLU A 224 15.17 -0.02 9.72
C GLU A 224 14.50 -0.22 11.09
N ILE A 225 14.15 0.89 11.76
CA ILE A 225 13.42 0.84 13.04
C ILE A 225 12.00 0.30 12.80
N LEU A 226 11.32 0.78 11.76
CA LEU A 226 9.99 0.32 11.38
C LEU A 226 9.99 -1.15 10.93
N GLU A 227 11.00 -1.59 10.17
CA GLU A 227 11.18 -3.00 9.80
C GLU A 227 11.29 -3.90 11.04
N GLY A 228 12.13 -3.48 12.00
CA GLY A 228 12.25 -4.17 13.28
C GLY A 228 10.91 -4.27 14.01
N LEU A 229 10.19 -3.16 14.15
CA LEU A 229 8.86 -3.13 14.75
C LEU A 229 7.86 -3.99 13.97
N SER A 230 7.85 -3.90 12.65
CA SER A 230 6.99 -4.71 11.78
C SER A 230 7.24 -6.20 12.00
N THR A 231 8.50 -6.62 12.04
CA THR A 231 8.89 -8.02 12.27
C THR A 231 8.34 -8.55 13.59
N TYR A 232 8.42 -7.77 14.66
CA TYR A 232 7.96 -8.19 15.99
C TYR A 232 6.46 -7.96 16.24
N SER A 233 5.83 -7.11 15.46
CA SER A 233 4.40 -6.79 15.63
C SER A 233 3.45 -7.53 14.69
N GLY A 234 3.94 -8.50 13.94
CA GLY A 234 3.09 -9.29 13.06
C GLY A 234 2.93 -8.74 11.66
N GLY A 235 3.93 -8.00 11.16
CA GLY A 235 4.09 -7.70 9.74
C GLY A 235 3.74 -6.29 9.31
N ASN A 236 3.32 -5.40 10.20
CA ASN A 236 3.11 -4.00 9.87
C ASN A 236 3.40 -3.11 11.08
N ALA A 237 4.14 -2.04 10.85
CA ALA A 237 4.32 -0.94 11.78
C ALA A 237 4.28 0.38 11.01
N GLY A 238 3.69 1.39 11.62
CA GLY A 238 3.59 2.70 10.99
C GLY A 238 2.87 3.70 11.88
N GLY A 239 2.73 4.90 11.40
CA GLY A 239 1.99 5.92 12.12
C GLY A 239 2.20 7.32 11.57
N PRO A 240 1.55 8.32 12.17
CA PRO A 240 1.53 9.66 11.63
C PRO A 240 2.83 10.43 11.84
N MET A 241 3.16 11.26 10.86
CA MET A 241 4.08 12.38 10.95
C MET A 241 3.42 13.66 10.44
N ALA A 242 4.00 14.80 10.76
CA ALA A 242 3.50 16.10 10.36
C ALA A 242 4.47 16.82 9.44
N ILE A 243 3.92 17.49 8.42
CA ILE A 243 4.69 18.22 7.41
C ILE A 243 4.08 19.63 7.26
N GLU A 244 4.90 20.62 7.01
CA GLU A 244 4.41 21.96 6.66
C GLU A 244 3.85 22.00 5.23
N GLY A 245 2.73 22.70 5.03
CA GLY A 245 2.01 22.72 3.73
C GLY A 245 2.90 23.15 2.55
N ARG A 246 3.80 24.12 2.72
CA ARG A 246 4.75 24.55 1.66
C ARG A 246 5.69 23.42 1.21
N LEU A 247 6.07 22.52 2.12
CA LEU A 247 6.92 21.37 1.78
C LEU A 247 6.12 20.34 1.00
N VAL A 248 4.87 20.08 1.40
CA VAL A 248 3.98 19.17 0.66
C VAL A 248 3.76 19.67 -0.77
N LYS A 249 3.45 20.96 -0.96
CA LYS A 249 3.30 21.55 -2.30
C LYS A 249 4.53 21.39 -3.19
N LYS A 250 5.72 21.41 -2.60
CA LYS A 250 6.99 21.27 -3.34
C LYS A 250 7.33 19.82 -3.67
N THR A 251 6.89 18.87 -2.86
CA THR A 251 7.45 17.51 -2.88
C THR A 251 6.47 16.44 -3.31
N ALA A 252 5.18 16.62 -3.05
CA ALA A 252 4.19 15.60 -3.34
C ALA A 252 3.85 15.54 -4.84
N ILE A 253 3.49 14.35 -5.31
CA ILE A 253 3.13 14.08 -6.70
C ILE A 253 1.64 14.40 -6.89
N PRO A 254 1.29 15.40 -7.72
CA PRO A 254 -0.09 15.84 -7.87
C PRO A 254 -0.96 14.86 -8.66
N GLY A 255 -2.28 14.91 -8.42
CA GLY A 255 -3.29 14.24 -9.23
C GLY A 255 -3.39 12.74 -9.04
N ALA A 256 -2.71 12.15 -8.06
CA ALA A 256 -2.65 10.71 -7.88
C ALA A 256 -4.02 10.10 -7.52
N VAL A 257 -4.81 10.77 -6.69
CA VAL A 257 -6.16 10.29 -6.31
C VAL A 257 -7.12 10.41 -7.50
N SER A 258 -7.12 11.55 -8.17
CA SER A 258 -7.94 11.78 -9.37
C SER A 258 -7.61 10.82 -10.50
N PHE A 259 -6.32 10.55 -10.74
CA PHE A 259 -5.87 9.57 -11.72
C PHE A 259 -6.38 8.17 -11.38
N THR A 260 -6.25 7.77 -10.12
CA THR A 260 -6.74 6.47 -9.63
C THR A 260 -8.25 6.32 -9.82
N ILE A 261 -9.02 7.37 -9.49
CA ILE A 261 -10.48 7.40 -9.73
C ILE A 261 -10.79 7.28 -11.23
N LYS A 262 -10.07 8.02 -12.08
CA LYS A 262 -10.25 8.00 -13.54
C LYS A 262 -10.05 6.59 -14.10
N ILE A 263 -8.99 5.92 -13.70
CA ILE A 263 -8.68 4.53 -14.08
C ILE A 263 -9.80 3.59 -13.65
N GLY A 264 -10.13 3.58 -12.35
CA GLY A 264 -11.17 2.66 -11.86
C GLY A 264 -12.55 2.92 -12.43
N LYS A 265 -12.91 4.17 -12.70
CA LYS A 265 -14.18 4.53 -13.35
C LYS A 265 -14.26 3.97 -14.77
N ALA A 266 -13.17 4.07 -15.54
CA ALA A 266 -13.10 3.52 -16.89
C ALA A 266 -13.24 1.99 -16.88
N MET A 267 -12.54 1.32 -15.97
CA MET A 267 -12.59 -0.13 -15.82
C MET A 267 -13.98 -0.63 -15.40
N ARG A 268 -14.59 0.01 -14.37
CA ARG A 268 -15.95 -0.33 -13.94
C ARG A 268 -16.97 -0.19 -15.05
N LYS A 269 -16.92 0.92 -15.79
CA LYS A 269 -17.81 1.15 -16.93
C LYS A 269 -17.63 0.10 -18.02
N ALA A 270 -16.39 -0.33 -18.30
CA ALA A 270 -16.13 -1.39 -19.26
C ALA A 270 -16.74 -2.72 -18.82
N ILE A 271 -16.56 -3.10 -17.55
CA ILE A 271 -17.16 -4.33 -16.98
C ILE A 271 -18.68 -4.29 -17.08
N GLU A 272 -19.31 -3.18 -16.66
CA GLU A 272 -20.77 -3.00 -16.71
C GLU A 272 -21.34 -3.11 -18.14
N SER A 273 -20.56 -2.72 -19.15
CA SER A 273 -20.94 -2.82 -20.56
C SER A 273 -20.48 -4.11 -21.25
N GLY A 274 -19.88 -5.06 -20.54
CA GLY A 274 -19.32 -6.29 -21.12
C GLY A 274 -18.06 -6.07 -21.98
N GLY A 275 -17.35 -4.96 -21.80
CA GLY A 275 -16.12 -4.61 -22.50
C GLY A 275 -14.86 -5.09 -21.79
N ASP A 276 -13.69 -4.77 -22.37
CA ASP A 276 -12.37 -5.12 -21.83
C ASP A 276 -11.91 -4.07 -20.80
N PRO A 277 -11.86 -4.41 -19.48
CA PRO A 277 -11.42 -3.47 -18.44
C PRO A 277 -9.95 -3.10 -18.57
N ILE A 278 -9.10 -3.97 -19.11
CA ILE A 278 -7.67 -3.69 -19.29
C ILE A 278 -7.48 -2.65 -20.40
N LYS A 279 -8.18 -2.80 -21.51
CA LYS A 279 -8.17 -1.78 -22.57
C LYS A 279 -8.67 -0.45 -22.05
N ALA A 280 -9.76 -0.46 -21.28
CA ALA A 280 -10.32 0.76 -20.68
C ALA A 280 -9.34 1.44 -19.71
N MET A 281 -8.59 0.67 -18.92
CA MET A 281 -7.52 1.17 -18.07
C MET A 281 -6.43 1.87 -18.89
N ILE A 282 -5.93 1.20 -19.94
CA ILE A 282 -4.85 1.71 -20.79
C ILE A 282 -5.27 2.99 -21.51
N ASP A 283 -6.47 2.99 -22.09
CA ASP A 283 -7.03 4.17 -22.77
C ASP A 283 -7.19 5.35 -21.78
N ALA A 284 -7.69 5.08 -20.57
CA ALA A 284 -7.85 6.10 -19.53
C ALA A 284 -6.52 6.60 -18.97
N ALA A 285 -5.49 5.79 -19.00
CA ALA A 285 -4.15 6.17 -18.54
C ALA A 285 -3.42 7.13 -19.49
N ASP A 286 -3.93 7.35 -20.70
CA ASP A 286 -3.45 8.38 -21.64
C ASP A 286 -1.93 8.33 -21.87
N GLY A 287 -1.42 7.15 -22.28
CA GLY A 287 -0.01 6.89 -22.54
C GLY A 287 0.86 6.57 -21.31
N TRP A 288 0.24 6.40 -20.14
CA TRP A 288 0.95 5.98 -18.94
C TRP A 288 0.93 4.48 -18.69
N ALA A 289 0.03 3.72 -19.34
CA ALA A 289 -0.11 2.29 -19.13
C ALA A 289 0.07 1.52 -20.45
N TYR A 290 0.64 0.34 -20.35
CA TYR A 290 1.00 -0.53 -21.46
C TYR A 290 0.60 -1.97 -21.18
N ARG A 291 -0.01 -2.66 -22.16
CA ARG A 291 -0.28 -4.09 -22.09
C ARG A 291 1.04 -4.84 -22.34
N ALA A 292 1.66 -5.32 -21.28
CA ALA A 292 3.02 -5.84 -21.32
C ALA A 292 3.11 -7.36 -21.54
N PHE A 293 2.12 -8.14 -21.05
CA PHE A 293 2.10 -9.58 -21.17
C PHE A 293 0.70 -10.14 -20.92
N GLU A 294 0.38 -11.26 -21.56
CA GLU A 294 -0.83 -12.04 -21.27
C GLU A 294 -0.44 -13.49 -21.02
N GLY A 295 -0.96 -14.08 -19.97
CA GLY A 295 -0.61 -15.44 -19.63
C GLY A 295 -1.51 -16.07 -18.59
N GLU A 296 -1.10 -17.24 -18.15
CA GLU A 296 -1.67 -17.98 -17.05
C GLU A 296 -0.65 -18.18 -15.93
N ILE A 297 -1.11 -18.19 -14.70
CA ILE A 297 -0.27 -18.40 -13.52
C ILE A 297 0.18 -19.87 -13.51
N THR A 298 1.48 -20.10 -13.44
CA THR A 298 2.05 -21.46 -13.32
C THR A 298 2.58 -21.75 -11.93
N ALA A 299 3.05 -20.73 -11.22
CA ALA A 299 3.46 -20.85 -9.83
C ALA A 299 3.54 -19.50 -9.15
N ILE A 300 3.38 -19.50 -7.83
CA ILE A 300 3.81 -18.42 -6.96
C ILE A 300 4.72 -18.99 -5.88
N MET A 301 5.85 -18.34 -5.68
CA MET A 301 6.75 -18.62 -4.56
C MET A 301 6.55 -17.52 -3.53
N PHE A 302 6.33 -17.92 -2.30
CA PHE A 302 5.95 -17.02 -1.22
C PHE A 302 6.83 -17.26 0.00
N GLU A 303 7.48 -16.22 0.48
CA GLU A 303 8.24 -16.22 1.72
C GLU A 303 7.88 -14.99 2.54
N GLN A 304 7.68 -15.15 3.84
CA GLN A 304 7.55 -14.03 4.76
C GLN A 304 8.83 -13.88 5.56
N ARG A 305 9.50 -12.74 5.42
CA ARG A 305 10.77 -12.46 6.07
C ARG A 305 10.89 -10.97 6.39
N LEU A 306 11.42 -10.64 7.57
CA LEU A 306 11.70 -9.26 8.00
C LEU A 306 10.50 -8.31 7.89
N GLY A 307 9.28 -8.81 8.15
CA GLY A 307 8.07 -8.01 8.05
C GLY A 307 7.54 -7.81 6.64
N PHE A 308 8.17 -8.40 5.61
CA PHE A 308 7.74 -8.33 4.22
C PHE A 308 7.34 -9.68 3.66
N ILE A 309 6.63 -9.65 2.56
CA ILE A 309 6.33 -10.80 1.72
C ILE A 309 7.23 -10.75 0.49
N TRP A 310 7.96 -11.84 0.26
CA TRP A 310 8.93 -11.97 -0.83
C TRP A 310 8.58 -13.15 -1.72
N GLY A 311 8.97 -13.10 -2.97
CA GLY A 311 8.89 -14.26 -3.82
C GLY A 311 8.93 -13.97 -5.30
N TYR A 312 8.44 -14.96 -6.05
CA TYR A 312 8.34 -14.90 -7.50
C TYR A 312 6.96 -15.34 -7.96
N ILE A 313 6.50 -14.70 -9.02
CA ILE A 313 5.32 -15.08 -9.78
C ILE A 313 5.81 -15.58 -11.12
N LEU A 314 5.38 -16.77 -11.52
CA LEU A 314 5.73 -17.37 -12.79
C LEU A 314 4.48 -17.45 -13.68
N LEU A 315 4.56 -16.86 -14.86
CA LEU A 315 3.50 -16.84 -15.85
C LEU A 315 3.94 -17.50 -17.14
N LYS A 316 3.04 -18.28 -17.76
CA LYS A 316 3.21 -18.84 -19.09
C LYS A 316 2.34 -18.06 -20.06
N GLY A 317 2.91 -17.61 -21.15
CA GLY A 317 2.25 -16.78 -22.15
C GLY A 317 1.12 -17.46 -22.87
N THR A 318 0.06 -16.69 -23.13
CA THR A 318 -1.11 -17.08 -23.93
C THR A 318 -1.33 -16.09 -25.07
N GLY A 319 -2.21 -16.43 -26.01
CA GLY A 319 -2.50 -15.54 -27.13
C GLY A 319 -1.24 -15.20 -27.95
N GLY A 320 -0.98 -13.93 -28.14
CA GLY A 320 0.21 -13.41 -28.82
C GLY A 320 1.54 -13.67 -28.08
N TRP A 321 1.48 -14.10 -26.81
CA TRP A 321 2.63 -14.42 -25.97
C TRP A 321 2.88 -15.92 -25.83
N LYS A 322 2.21 -16.74 -26.64
CA LYS A 322 2.39 -18.20 -26.60
C LYS A 322 3.84 -18.59 -26.85
N GLY A 323 4.39 -19.40 -25.96
CA GLY A 323 5.80 -19.85 -26.01
C GLY A 323 6.76 -18.98 -25.18
N HIS A 324 6.31 -17.84 -24.66
CA HIS A 324 7.06 -16.99 -23.78
C HIS A 324 6.72 -17.24 -22.31
N HIS A 325 7.65 -16.90 -21.43
CA HIS A 325 7.52 -17.00 -19.97
C HIS A 325 7.88 -15.67 -19.32
N LEU A 326 7.05 -15.24 -18.38
CA LEU A 326 7.32 -14.06 -17.58
C LEU A 326 7.52 -14.47 -16.12
N LYS A 327 8.64 -14.04 -15.55
CA LYS A 327 8.96 -14.16 -14.12
C LYS A 327 8.93 -12.78 -13.50
N ILE A 328 8.25 -12.62 -12.37
CA ILE A 328 8.16 -11.36 -11.63
C ILE A 328 8.66 -11.60 -10.21
N TRP A 329 9.63 -10.82 -9.76
CA TRP A 329 10.04 -10.79 -8.37
C TRP A 329 9.32 -9.68 -7.62
N TYR A 330 8.93 -9.99 -6.38
CA TYR A 330 8.26 -9.04 -5.51
C TYR A 330 8.86 -9.02 -4.09
N LYS A 331 8.80 -7.83 -3.48
CA LYS A 331 8.94 -7.55 -2.05
C LYS A 331 7.73 -6.71 -1.69
N ASN A 332 6.66 -7.30 -1.17
CA ASN A 332 5.30 -6.80 -1.12
C ASN A 332 4.75 -6.47 -2.52
N GLU A 333 5.31 -5.46 -3.18
CA GLU A 333 5.01 -5.02 -4.53
C GLU A 333 5.89 -5.72 -5.56
N ASN A 334 5.41 -5.73 -6.79
CA ASN A 334 6.18 -6.25 -7.94
C ASN A 334 7.24 -5.23 -8.37
N HIS A 335 8.50 -5.65 -8.45
CA HIS A 335 9.61 -4.73 -8.73
C HIS A 335 10.45 -5.08 -9.94
N ILE A 336 10.70 -6.35 -10.18
CA ILE A 336 11.59 -6.80 -11.27
C ILE A 336 10.89 -7.87 -12.07
N SER A 337 10.93 -7.77 -13.39
CA SER A 337 10.45 -8.85 -14.25
C SER A 337 11.47 -9.26 -15.30
N TRP A 338 11.35 -10.52 -15.73
CA TRP A 338 12.14 -11.12 -16.81
C TRP A 338 11.22 -11.80 -17.81
N LEU A 339 11.36 -11.43 -19.06
CA LEU A 339 10.74 -12.12 -20.19
C LEU A 339 11.76 -13.08 -20.79
N ASP A 340 11.48 -14.39 -20.77
CA ASP A 340 12.40 -15.43 -21.24
C ASP A 340 13.82 -15.25 -20.67
N GLU A 341 13.90 -15.07 -19.35
CA GLU A 341 15.11 -14.83 -18.55
C GLU A 341 15.85 -13.51 -18.85
N GLN A 342 15.36 -12.67 -19.77
CA GLN A 342 15.94 -11.35 -20.03
C GLN A 342 15.22 -10.28 -19.19
N PRO A 343 15.95 -9.34 -18.56
CA PRO A 343 15.32 -8.23 -17.86
C PRO A 343 14.28 -7.51 -18.73
N TYR A 344 13.10 -7.30 -18.18
CA TYR A 344 11.98 -6.72 -18.90
C TYR A 344 11.53 -5.42 -18.23
N ILE A 345 10.40 -5.38 -17.57
CA ILE A 345 9.95 -4.19 -16.82
C ILE A 345 10.52 -4.25 -15.41
N THR A 346 11.04 -3.13 -14.94
CA THR A 346 11.58 -3.00 -13.59
C THR A 346 11.10 -1.71 -12.92
N SER A 347 11.03 -1.72 -11.57
CA SER A 347 10.87 -0.48 -10.82
C SER A 347 11.93 0.56 -11.26
N PRO A 348 11.55 1.84 -11.28
CA PRO A 348 10.35 2.45 -10.71
C PRO A 348 9.05 2.27 -11.53
N ASP A 349 9.10 1.77 -12.76
CA ASP A 349 7.85 1.51 -13.50
C ASP A 349 7.01 0.43 -12.80
N GLY A 350 5.69 0.61 -12.76
CA GLY A 350 4.77 -0.29 -12.08
C GLY A 350 4.55 -1.58 -12.86
N ILE A 351 4.47 -2.72 -12.18
CA ILE A 351 4.19 -4.04 -12.75
C ILE A 351 2.91 -4.55 -12.12
N ASN A 352 1.78 -4.42 -12.81
CA ASN A 352 0.45 -4.74 -12.28
C ASN A 352 -0.07 -6.01 -12.93
N VAL A 353 -0.36 -7.02 -12.13
CA VAL A 353 -0.97 -8.28 -12.58
C VAL A 353 -2.46 -8.19 -12.34
N ILE A 354 -3.26 -8.26 -13.40
CA ILE A 354 -4.69 -7.98 -13.36
C ILE A 354 -5.46 -9.15 -13.97
N ASP A 355 -6.54 -9.52 -13.32
CA ASP A 355 -7.49 -10.50 -13.84
C ASP A 355 -8.32 -9.84 -14.96
N PRO A 356 -8.27 -10.35 -16.20
CA PRO A 356 -8.97 -9.73 -17.32
C PRO A 356 -10.49 -9.85 -17.26
N GLU A 357 -11.05 -10.80 -16.51
CA GLU A 357 -12.49 -11.00 -16.39
C GLU A 357 -13.11 -10.03 -15.39
N THR A 358 -12.42 -9.83 -14.26
CA THR A 358 -12.93 -9.00 -13.17
C THR A 358 -12.38 -7.59 -13.16
N GLY A 359 -11.26 -7.34 -13.83
CA GLY A 359 -10.52 -6.08 -13.77
C GLY A 359 -9.75 -5.85 -12.45
N TRP A 360 -9.78 -6.82 -11.54
CA TRP A 360 -9.11 -6.66 -10.25
C TRP A 360 -7.60 -6.93 -10.35
N GLY A 361 -6.81 -6.05 -9.79
CA GLY A 361 -5.39 -6.32 -9.54
C GLY A 361 -5.22 -7.43 -8.51
N LEU A 362 -4.30 -8.36 -8.75
CA LEU A 362 -3.99 -9.44 -7.83
C LEU A 362 -3.10 -8.93 -6.70
N ALA A 363 -3.45 -9.28 -5.47
CA ALA A 363 -2.72 -8.92 -4.26
C ALA A 363 -1.71 -10.00 -3.88
N ASN A 364 -0.43 -9.65 -3.77
CA ASN A 364 0.62 -10.59 -3.35
C ASN A 364 0.41 -11.11 -1.91
N PHE A 365 -0.36 -10.35 -1.11
CA PHE A 365 -0.74 -10.70 0.26
C PHE A 365 -1.85 -11.74 0.36
N TRP A 366 -2.42 -12.16 -0.75
CA TRP A 366 -3.51 -13.14 -0.76
C TRP A 366 -3.17 -14.31 -1.68
N PRO A 367 -2.47 -15.34 -1.17
CA PRO A 367 -2.08 -16.50 -1.98
C PRO A 367 -3.24 -17.19 -2.71
N ALA A 368 -4.45 -17.15 -2.15
CA ALA A 368 -5.64 -17.71 -2.77
C ALA A 368 -6.05 -17.04 -4.11
N GLU A 369 -5.57 -15.84 -4.39
CA GLU A 369 -5.80 -15.20 -5.68
C GLU A 369 -4.87 -15.73 -6.78
N TRP A 370 -3.79 -16.40 -6.41
CA TRP A 370 -2.74 -16.88 -7.31
C TRP A 370 -2.93 -18.36 -7.67
N GLU A 371 -4.14 -18.69 -8.13
CA GLU A 371 -4.46 -20.05 -8.54
C GLU A 371 -3.74 -20.44 -9.83
N HIS A 372 -3.18 -21.66 -9.86
CA HIS A 372 -2.57 -22.24 -11.06
C HIS A 372 -3.59 -22.30 -12.21
N GLY A 373 -3.18 -21.84 -13.40
CA GLY A 373 -4.03 -21.77 -14.58
C GLY A 373 -4.94 -20.54 -14.67
N ARG A 374 -4.98 -19.69 -13.64
CA ARG A 374 -5.72 -18.42 -13.72
C ARG A 374 -5.11 -17.53 -14.79
N LYS A 375 -5.97 -17.02 -15.68
CA LYS A 375 -5.57 -16.07 -16.72
C LYS A 375 -5.33 -14.69 -16.13
N VAL A 376 -4.27 -14.04 -16.58
CA VAL A 376 -3.89 -12.70 -16.16
C VAL A 376 -3.33 -11.87 -17.29
N VAL A 377 -3.45 -10.56 -17.15
CA VAL A 377 -2.76 -9.57 -17.98
C VAL A 377 -1.81 -8.78 -17.11
N VAL A 378 -0.58 -8.62 -17.55
CA VAL A 378 0.38 -7.73 -16.92
C VAL A 378 0.33 -6.38 -17.60
N VAL A 379 -0.01 -5.36 -16.83
CA VAL A 379 -0.02 -3.97 -17.25
C VAL A 379 1.15 -3.26 -16.62
N GLY A 380 2.05 -2.76 -17.46
CA GLY A 380 3.11 -1.88 -17.01
C GLY A 380 2.60 -0.44 -16.91
N VAL A 381 3.00 0.28 -15.87
CA VAL A 381 2.64 1.68 -15.67
C VAL A 381 3.91 2.52 -15.54
N LYS A 382 3.98 3.58 -16.34
CA LYS A 382 5.10 4.51 -16.37
C LYS A 382 5.30 5.17 -14.99
N ALA A 383 6.55 5.25 -14.54
CA ALA A 383 6.89 6.00 -13.34
C ALA A 383 6.94 7.51 -13.63
N GLU A 384 6.65 8.32 -12.61
CA GLU A 384 6.83 9.76 -12.64
C GLU A 384 8.31 10.13 -12.78
N ASP A 385 8.59 11.25 -13.43
CA ASP A 385 9.96 11.67 -13.76
C ASP A 385 10.88 11.80 -12.54
N ILE A 386 10.31 12.15 -11.38
CA ILE A 386 11.06 12.24 -10.12
C ILE A 386 11.71 10.90 -9.73
N TRP A 387 11.04 9.77 -9.99
CA TRP A 387 11.55 8.44 -9.73
C TRP A 387 12.62 8.00 -10.73
N ARG A 388 12.68 8.66 -11.89
CA ARG A 388 13.68 8.40 -12.96
C ARG A 388 14.96 9.21 -12.80
N THR A 389 15.01 10.09 -11.80
CA THR A 389 16.23 10.81 -11.41
C THR A 389 17.23 9.87 -10.73
N GLU A 390 18.49 10.28 -10.63
CA GLU A 390 19.50 9.51 -9.92
C GLU A 390 19.09 9.19 -8.47
N LYS A 391 18.53 10.19 -7.76
CA LYS A 391 18.06 10.03 -6.37
C LYS A 391 16.83 9.12 -6.30
N GLY A 392 15.91 9.22 -7.26
CA GLY A 392 14.74 8.36 -7.39
C GLY A 392 15.12 6.91 -7.66
N LEU A 393 16.04 6.67 -8.60
CA LEU A 393 16.54 5.33 -8.92
C LEU A 393 17.33 4.69 -7.76
N LYS A 394 17.98 5.49 -6.92
CA LYS A 394 18.60 5.00 -5.68
C LYS A 394 17.57 4.43 -4.69
N LEU A 395 16.35 4.98 -4.66
CA LEU A 395 15.31 4.61 -3.71
C LEU A 395 14.30 3.58 -4.26
N LEU A 396 14.14 3.50 -5.58
CA LEU A 396 13.11 2.65 -6.19
C LEU A 396 13.60 1.94 -7.48
N GLY A 397 14.85 2.10 -7.86
CA GLY A 397 15.41 1.37 -9.01
C GLY A 397 15.81 -0.06 -8.66
N PRO A 398 16.19 -0.89 -9.67
CA PRO A 398 16.55 -2.28 -9.44
C PRO A 398 17.68 -2.49 -8.41
N LYS A 399 18.66 -1.60 -8.35
CA LYS A 399 19.77 -1.66 -7.38
C LYS A 399 19.34 -1.49 -5.93
N HIS A 400 18.23 -0.81 -5.66
CA HIS A 400 17.65 -0.72 -4.33
C HIS A 400 17.21 -2.10 -3.81
N PHE A 401 16.83 -2.98 -4.72
CA PHE A 401 16.41 -4.35 -4.43
C PHE A 401 17.50 -5.39 -4.70
N ASP A 402 18.79 -4.99 -4.68
CA ASP A 402 19.96 -5.83 -4.87
C ASP A 402 20.08 -6.49 -6.26
N TYR A 403 19.41 -5.92 -7.28
CA TYR A 403 19.55 -6.38 -8.66
C TYR A 403 20.44 -5.43 -9.47
N ASP A 404 21.57 -5.94 -9.98
CA ASP A 404 22.45 -5.18 -10.87
C ASP A 404 21.91 -5.18 -12.31
N ILE A 405 20.72 -4.61 -12.47
CA ILE A 405 20.03 -4.43 -13.74
C ILE A 405 19.93 -2.91 -14.02
N PRO A 406 20.42 -2.41 -15.15
CA PRO A 406 20.22 -1.01 -15.51
C PRO A 406 18.72 -0.75 -15.79
N TYR A 407 18.18 0.30 -15.16
CA TYR A 407 16.82 0.72 -15.43
C TYR A 407 16.65 1.16 -16.88
N LYS A 408 15.58 0.70 -17.51
CA LYS A 408 15.16 1.13 -18.84
C LYS A 408 13.68 1.52 -18.78
N PRO A 409 13.31 2.74 -19.22
CA PRO A 409 11.92 3.20 -19.24
C PRO A 409 11.00 2.25 -20.02
N ILE A 410 9.81 1.98 -19.48
CA ILE A 410 8.86 1.04 -20.07
C ILE A 410 8.46 1.38 -21.50
N GLU A 411 8.34 2.66 -21.82
CA GLU A 411 8.01 3.15 -23.17
C GLU A 411 9.08 2.85 -24.23
N GLN A 412 10.25 2.40 -23.80
CA GLN A 412 11.33 1.91 -24.70
C GLN A 412 11.32 0.38 -24.81
N ILE A 413 10.55 -0.32 -23.99
CA ILE A 413 10.52 -1.78 -23.89
C ILE A 413 9.23 -2.32 -24.53
N VAL A 414 8.09 -1.76 -24.15
CA VAL A 414 6.76 -2.19 -24.59
C VAL A 414 6.28 -1.23 -25.68
N LYS A 415 5.98 -1.78 -26.85
CA LYS A 415 5.52 -1.02 -28.02
C LYS A 415 4.00 -1.07 -28.14
#